data_1ca6b2e6eac0387c756ab06bb9ccfa95
#
_entry.id   1ca6b2e6eac0387c756ab06bb9ccfa95
#
_cell.length_a   1.000
_cell.length_b   1.000
_cell.length_c   1.000
_cell.angle_alpha   90.00
_cell.angle_beta   90.00
_cell.angle_gamma   90.00
#
_symmetry.space_group_name_H-M   'P 1'
#
loop_
_entity.id
_entity.type
_entity.pdbx_description
1 polymer ?
#
loop_
_entity_poly.entity_id
_entity_poly.type
_entity_poly.pdbx_seq_one_letter_code
_entity_poly.pdbx_strand_id
1 'polypeptide(L)'
;VAITGGDLQQVAALLRQHGAAVVDLPLLRTVPGERDAKMRLATGRLIRTPVDHVVATTAAGWSRWLSATTAWGLADALRSRLNSARILSMHESVSAALVTTGFTNHWVASTGDLGEAVTWLLGRDPVSRRVAVTADDALPARPLGRLRSHRIGVMVVPTRRSARPVGLAALNRLARMIIQREVQAVTFASAAGPRALVDVTTRANRGNLLLSALATDVAVATTHEESAEFFLSREVPVAWAADGSPDELARRLVEVLVSRRRQFQARGHRFTVQGDAVLVNGTTIRLGPRPAMLMRTLADYPGYTLSRSIIERFVPVPHRGGRFGGEQAVWRLRAELGDYGWLVATEIGQGYRLIVD
;
A
#
# COMPACT_ATOMS: atom_id res chain seq x y z
N VAL A 1 -4.11 -0.49 -10.72
CA VAL A 1 -3.57 -0.39 -9.37
C VAL A 1 -2.25 0.37 -9.38
N ALA A 2 -2.04 1.32 -8.47
CA ALA A 2 -0.77 2.00 -8.31
C ALA A 2 0.07 1.31 -7.22
N ILE A 3 1.30 0.92 -7.54
CA ILE A 3 2.27 0.33 -6.63
C ILE A 3 3.30 1.39 -6.25
N THR A 4 3.46 1.67 -4.94
CA THR A 4 4.29 2.79 -4.48
C THR A 4 5.65 2.40 -3.89
N GLY A 5 5.99 1.12 -3.86
CA GLY A 5 7.26 0.63 -3.32
C GLY A 5 7.86 -0.52 -4.12
N GLY A 6 9.18 -0.52 -4.25
CA GLY A 6 9.90 -1.56 -4.95
C GLY A 6 9.75 -2.96 -4.33
N ASP A 7 9.47 -3.04 -3.04
CA ASP A 7 9.28 -4.33 -2.33
C ASP A 7 7.90 -4.95 -2.59
N LEU A 8 7.01 -4.23 -3.27
CA LEU A 8 5.67 -4.71 -3.65
C LEU A 8 5.65 -5.29 -5.07
N GLN A 9 6.82 -5.64 -5.66
CA GLN A 9 6.88 -6.24 -7.01
C GLN A 9 6.21 -7.62 -7.07
N GLN A 10 6.28 -8.40 -6.00
CA GLN A 10 5.56 -9.67 -5.92
C GLN A 10 4.05 -9.43 -5.89
N VAL A 11 3.57 -8.46 -5.10
CA VAL A 11 2.15 -8.05 -5.11
C VAL A 11 1.74 -7.57 -6.51
N ALA A 12 2.59 -6.79 -7.18
CA ALA A 12 2.35 -6.33 -8.55
C ALA A 12 2.21 -7.50 -9.54
N ALA A 13 3.07 -8.51 -9.42
CA ALA A 13 3.01 -9.70 -10.25
C ALA A 13 1.71 -10.49 -10.03
N LEU A 14 1.34 -10.74 -8.78
CA LEU A 14 0.09 -11.42 -8.41
C LEU A 14 -1.14 -10.65 -8.92
N LEU A 15 -1.17 -9.33 -8.76
CA LEU A 15 -2.28 -8.53 -9.27
C LEU A 15 -2.39 -8.57 -10.79
N ARG A 16 -1.25 -8.60 -11.52
CA ARG A 16 -1.26 -8.78 -12.99
C ARG A 16 -1.81 -10.14 -13.39
N GLN A 17 -1.51 -11.22 -12.64
CA GLN A 17 -2.09 -12.55 -12.86
C GLN A 17 -3.62 -12.54 -12.72
N HIS A 18 -4.16 -11.70 -11.83
CA HIS A 18 -5.60 -11.45 -11.68
C HIS A 18 -6.16 -10.45 -12.71
N GLY A 19 -5.39 -10.10 -13.75
CA GLY A 19 -5.83 -9.19 -14.83
C GLY A 19 -5.78 -7.70 -14.48
N ALA A 20 -5.15 -7.29 -13.38
CA ALA A 20 -5.05 -5.89 -13.01
C ALA A 20 -3.99 -5.16 -13.84
N ALA A 21 -4.33 -4.00 -14.39
CA ALA A 21 -3.35 -3.05 -14.90
C ALA A 21 -2.59 -2.42 -13.73
N VAL A 22 -1.27 -2.59 -13.69
CA VAL A 22 -0.41 -2.11 -12.60
C VAL A 22 0.49 -1.00 -13.09
N VAL A 23 0.49 0.13 -12.37
CA VAL A 23 1.37 1.27 -12.59
C VAL A 23 2.36 1.37 -11.44
N ASP A 24 3.64 1.32 -11.74
CA ASP A 24 4.71 1.49 -10.76
C ASP A 24 4.99 2.98 -10.55
N LEU A 25 4.74 3.45 -9.33
CA LEU A 25 4.95 4.83 -8.88
C LEU A 25 5.70 4.84 -7.55
N PRO A 26 6.99 4.55 -7.53
CA PRO A 26 7.75 4.55 -6.29
C PRO A 26 7.73 5.93 -5.65
N LEU A 27 7.25 6.03 -4.41
CA LEU A 27 7.20 7.29 -3.65
C LEU A 27 8.47 7.57 -2.85
N LEU A 28 9.26 6.54 -2.60
CA LEU A 28 10.47 6.62 -1.80
C LEU A 28 11.63 5.99 -2.57
N ARG A 29 12.78 6.63 -2.51
CA ARG A 29 14.04 6.01 -2.96
C ARG A 29 14.62 5.21 -1.80
N THR A 30 14.85 3.95 -2.03
CA THR A 30 15.63 3.12 -1.12
C THR A 30 17.12 3.35 -1.39
N VAL A 31 17.90 3.56 -0.32
CA VAL A 31 19.36 3.59 -0.46
C VAL A 31 19.82 2.18 -0.77
N PRO A 32 20.58 1.95 -1.85
CA PRO A 32 21.18 0.64 -2.09
C PRO A 32 22.00 0.17 -0.88
N GLY A 33 21.89 -1.12 -0.53
CA GLY A 33 22.50 -1.66 0.70
C GLY A 33 23.99 -1.37 0.78
N GLU A 34 24.71 -1.57 -0.31
CA GLU A 34 26.15 -1.35 -0.41
C GLU A 34 26.56 0.13 -0.20
N ARG A 35 25.65 1.07 -0.42
CA ARG A 35 25.85 2.52 -0.20
C ARG A 35 25.27 3.02 1.12
N ASP A 36 24.67 2.15 1.93
CA ASP A 36 24.10 2.57 3.21
C ASP A 36 25.16 2.62 4.32
N ALA A 37 25.69 3.84 4.54
CA ALA A 37 26.69 4.09 5.57
C ALA A 37 26.18 3.76 6.99
N LYS A 38 24.87 3.94 7.27
CA LYS A 38 24.30 3.60 8.59
C LYS A 38 24.25 2.10 8.81
N MET A 39 23.84 1.34 7.79
CA MET A 39 23.85 -0.12 7.84
C MET A 39 25.27 -0.64 7.99
N ARG A 40 26.25 -0.11 7.22
CA ARG A 40 27.66 -0.49 7.31
C ARG A 40 28.24 -0.20 8.71
N LEU A 41 27.93 0.97 9.28
CA LEU A 41 28.38 1.33 10.63
C LEU A 41 27.77 0.39 11.70
N ALA A 42 26.47 0.10 11.61
CA ALA A 42 25.80 -0.81 12.54
C ALA A 42 26.35 -2.22 12.43
N THR A 43 26.60 -2.70 11.21
CA THR A 43 27.24 -4.00 10.94
C THR A 43 28.64 -4.06 11.55
N GLY A 44 29.47 -3.04 11.34
CA GLY A 44 30.79 -2.97 11.94
C GLY A 44 30.77 -2.95 13.47
N ARG A 45 29.79 -2.31 14.10
CA ARG A 45 29.57 -2.37 15.55
C ARG A 45 29.18 -3.78 16.00
N LEU A 46 28.25 -4.44 15.30
CA LEU A 46 27.82 -5.81 15.61
C LEU A 46 28.98 -6.80 15.52
N ILE A 47 29.84 -6.69 14.53
CA ILE A 47 31.02 -7.56 14.39
C ILE A 47 31.96 -7.40 15.59
N ARG A 48 32.19 -6.17 16.05
CA ARG A 48 33.10 -5.88 17.17
C ARG A 48 32.50 -6.12 18.55
N THR A 49 31.17 -6.02 18.66
CA THR A 49 30.45 -6.13 19.94
C THR A 49 29.61 -7.39 19.94
N PRO A 50 29.92 -8.41 20.76
CA PRO A 50 29.11 -9.63 20.83
C PRO A 50 27.65 -9.32 21.18
N VAL A 51 26.75 -10.03 20.53
CA VAL A 51 25.34 -10.07 20.83
C VAL A 51 24.91 -11.51 21.11
N ASP A 52 23.99 -11.69 22.03
CA ASP A 52 23.49 -13.02 22.40
C ASP A 52 22.39 -13.46 21.43
N HIS A 53 21.61 -12.49 20.93
CA HIS A 53 20.49 -12.75 20.02
C HIS A 53 20.46 -11.77 18.86
N VAL A 54 19.92 -12.26 17.74
CA VAL A 54 19.63 -11.44 16.54
C VAL A 54 18.18 -11.68 16.16
N VAL A 55 17.37 -10.65 16.12
CA VAL A 55 16.00 -10.71 15.62
C VAL A 55 15.97 -10.27 14.16
N ALA A 56 15.66 -11.20 13.27
CA ALA A 56 15.49 -10.96 11.85
C ALA A 56 14.01 -10.63 11.56
N THR A 57 13.74 -9.40 11.13
CA THR A 57 12.35 -8.91 10.99
C THR A 57 11.74 -9.17 9.62
N THR A 58 12.53 -9.08 8.54
CA THR A 58 12.04 -9.31 7.17
C THR A 58 13.04 -10.10 6.32
N ALA A 59 12.52 -10.92 5.41
CA ALA A 59 13.34 -11.70 4.47
C ALA A 59 14.13 -10.79 3.52
N ALA A 60 13.49 -9.75 3.00
CA ALA A 60 14.12 -8.79 2.10
C ALA A 60 15.24 -8.01 2.80
N GLY A 61 15.02 -7.56 4.04
CA GLY A 61 16.02 -6.90 4.86
C GLY A 61 17.21 -7.80 5.15
N TRP A 62 16.97 -9.06 5.53
CA TRP A 62 18.01 -10.05 5.77
C TRP A 62 18.89 -10.27 4.54
N SER A 63 18.27 -10.57 3.38
CA SER A 63 18.99 -10.83 2.12
C SER A 63 19.79 -9.61 1.67
N ARG A 64 19.20 -8.42 1.78
CA ARG A 64 19.87 -7.14 1.46
C ARG A 64 21.08 -6.91 2.35
N TRP A 65 20.95 -7.16 3.65
CA TRP A 65 22.05 -7.00 4.60
C TRP A 65 23.23 -7.90 4.26
N LEU A 66 22.97 -9.20 4.02
CA LEU A 66 24.03 -10.14 3.65
C LEU A 66 24.69 -9.77 2.31
N SER A 67 23.92 -9.41 1.29
CA SER A 67 24.45 -8.94 0.01
C SER A 67 25.35 -7.71 0.17
N ALA A 68 24.93 -6.74 0.98
CA ALA A 68 25.71 -5.54 1.23
C ALA A 68 27.03 -5.87 1.96
N THR A 69 27.02 -6.81 2.90
CA THR A 69 28.26 -7.22 3.61
C THR A 69 29.25 -7.92 2.70
N THR A 70 28.77 -8.65 1.69
CA THR A 70 29.62 -9.21 0.64
C THR A 70 30.32 -8.10 -0.14
N ALA A 71 29.58 -7.08 -0.57
CA ALA A 71 30.15 -5.93 -1.27
C ALA A 71 31.15 -5.11 -0.41
N TRP A 72 31.03 -5.17 0.92
CA TRP A 72 31.95 -4.50 1.83
C TRP A 72 33.16 -5.35 2.25
N GLY A 73 33.24 -6.62 1.86
CA GLY A 73 34.26 -7.56 2.32
C GLY A 73 34.10 -7.95 3.80
N LEU A 74 32.89 -7.87 4.36
CA LEU A 74 32.58 -8.17 5.76
C LEU A 74 31.76 -9.45 5.95
N ALA A 75 31.50 -10.19 4.88
CA ALA A 75 30.60 -11.34 4.88
C ALA A 75 31.01 -12.41 5.89
N ASP A 76 32.29 -12.84 5.89
CA ASP A 76 32.81 -13.91 6.77
C ASP A 76 32.80 -13.47 8.23
N ALA A 77 33.21 -12.22 8.50
CA ALA A 77 33.21 -11.68 9.86
C ALA A 77 31.80 -11.57 10.42
N LEU A 78 30.81 -11.14 9.59
CA LEU A 78 29.43 -11.11 10.00
C LEU A 78 28.88 -12.52 10.21
N ARG A 79 29.16 -13.48 9.29
CA ARG A 79 28.71 -14.87 9.41
C ARG A 79 29.24 -15.52 10.69
N SER A 80 30.52 -15.36 11.00
CA SER A 80 31.09 -15.83 12.25
C SER A 80 30.36 -15.27 13.47
N ARG A 81 30.04 -13.97 13.45
CA ARG A 81 29.29 -13.32 14.52
C ARG A 81 27.87 -13.84 14.65
N LEU A 82 27.16 -14.01 13.54
CA LEU A 82 25.79 -14.53 13.53
C LEU A 82 25.71 -16.00 14.00
N ASN A 83 26.71 -16.81 13.68
CA ASN A 83 26.77 -18.20 14.12
C ASN A 83 27.00 -18.31 15.64
N SER A 84 27.60 -17.31 16.30
CA SER A 84 27.75 -17.26 17.76
C SER A 84 26.54 -16.70 18.51
N ALA A 85 25.55 -16.20 17.79
CA ALA A 85 24.30 -15.66 18.36
C ALA A 85 23.12 -16.58 18.06
N ARG A 86 22.10 -16.53 18.91
CA ARG A 86 20.82 -17.20 18.60
C ARG A 86 19.97 -16.29 17.72
N ILE A 87 19.50 -16.82 16.59
CA ILE A 87 18.66 -16.04 15.67
C ILE A 87 17.18 -16.28 15.96
N LEU A 88 16.39 -15.23 15.95
CA LEU A 88 14.93 -15.24 16.04
C LEU A 88 14.36 -14.71 14.72
N SER A 89 13.51 -15.49 14.09
CA SER A 89 12.78 -15.14 12.88
C SER A 89 11.39 -14.63 13.22
N MET A 90 10.98 -13.51 12.62
CA MET A 90 9.68 -12.94 12.86
C MET A 90 8.56 -13.60 12.04
N HIS A 91 8.89 -14.26 10.94
CA HIS A 91 7.91 -14.88 10.02
C HIS A 91 8.53 -16.11 9.34
N GLU A 92 7.67 -16.98 8.81
CA GLU A 92 8.10 -18.15 8.04
C GLU A 92 8.91 -17.76 6.78
N SER A 93 8.53 -16.66 6.12
CA SER A 93 9.31 -16.14 4.98
C SER A 93 10.73 -15.70 5.37
N VAL A 94 10.91 -15.19 6.60
CA VAL A 94 12.23 -14.86 7.15
C VAL A 94 13.00 -16.13 7.49
N SER A 95 12.31 -17.13 8.07
CA SER A 95 12.87 -18.46 8.34
C SER A 95 13.41 -19.10 7.05
N ALA A 96 12.65 -19.07 5.96
CA ALA A 96 13.09 -19.57 4.66
C ALA A 96 14.34 -18.82 4.14
N ALA A 97 14.41 -17.51 4.30
CA ALA A 97 15.57 -16.70 3.91
C ALA A 97 16.81 -17.01 4.79
N LEU A 98 16.62 -17.28 6.07
CA LEU A 98 17.68 -17.73 6.97
C LEU A 98 18.24 -19.09 6.51
N VAL A 99 17.38 -20.07 6.25
CA VAL A 99 17.77 -21.40 5.76
C VAL A 99 18.52 -21.28 4.43
N THR A 100 18.01 -20.53 3.48
CA THR A 100 18.67 -20.31 2.16
C THR A 100 20.06 -19.72 2.30
N THR A 101 20.30 -18.92 3.35
CA THR A 101 21.60 -18.28 3.62
C THR A 101 22.48 -19.06 4.59
N GLY A 102 22.05 -20.27 4.97
CA GLY A 102 22.84 -21.24 5.77
C GLY A 102 22.67 -21.11 7.29
N PHE A 103 21.61 -20.46 7.76
CA PHE A 103 21.27 -20.35 9.18
C PHE A 103 20.05 -21.22 9.50
N THR A 104 20.29 -22.49 9.93
CA THR A 104 19.23 -23.48 10.13
C THR A 104 18.72 -23.55 11.57
N ASN A 105 19.50 -23.13 12.55
CA ASN A 105 19.12 -23.18 13.96
C ASN A 105 18.60 -21.82 14.42
N HIS A 106 17.29 -21.61 14.27
CA HIS A 106 16.64 -20.38 14.69
C HIS A 106 15.25 -20.67 15.27
N TRP A 107 14.74 -19.73 16.07
CA TRP A 107 13.36 -19.73 16.55
C TRP A 107 12.49 -18.91 15.61
N VAL A 108 11.22 -19.33 15.43
CA VAL A 108 10.25 -18.63 14.57
C VAL A 108 9.09 -18.12 15.42
N ALA A 109 8.73 -16.86 15.25
CA ALA A 109 7.55 -16.28 15.89
C ALA A 109 6.26 -16.82 15.25
N SER A 110 5.24 -17.04 16.06
CA SER A 110 3.95 -17.55 15.60
C SER A 110 3.02 -16.42 15.11
N THR A 111 3.14 -15.25 15.70
CA THR A 111 2.28 -14.08 15.36
C THR A 111 2.97 -13.07 14.45
N GLY A 112 4.29 -13.14 14.32
CA GLY A 112 5.07 -12.13 13.61
C GLY A 112 5.24 -10.80 14.33
N ASP A 113 4.78 -10.70 15.58
CA ASP A 113 4.93 -9.50 16.40
C ASP A 113 6.28 -9.47 17.15
N LEU A 114 6.97 -8.33 17.08
CA LEU A 114 8.21 -8.10 17.82
C LEU A 114 8.03 -8.26 19.33
N GLY A 115 6.83 -8.00 19.85
CA GLY A 115 6.46 -8.24 21.24
C GLY A 115 6.54 -9.71 21.64
N GLU A 116 6.21 -10.64 20.72
CA GLU A 116 6.35 -12.08 20.94
C GLU A 116 7.83 -12.46 21.09
N ALA A 117 8.68 -12.01 20.16
CA ALA A 117 10.12 -12.25 20.25
C ALA A 117 10.72 -11.68 21.55
N VAL A 118 10.29 -10.49 21.96
CA VAL A 118 10.71 -9.89 23.23
C VAL A 118 10.22 -10.70 24.42
N THR A 119 9.00 -11.21 24.43
CA THR A 119 8.45 -12.05 25.49
C THR A 119 9.20 -13.37 25.58
N TRP A 120 9.52 -13.98 24.44
CA TRP A 120 10.32 -15.20 24.37
C TRP A 120 11.74 -14.96 24.96
N LEU A 121 12.40 -13.85 24.56
CA LEU A 121 13.72 -13.47 25.06
C LEU A 121 13.73 -13.30 26.59
N LEU A 122 12.73 -12.59 27.13
CA LEU A 122 12.65 -12.33 28.58
C LEU A 122 12.29 -13.57 29.39
N GLY A 123 11.55 -14.52 28.80
CA GLY A 123 11.12 -15.73 29.49
C GLY A 123 12.10 -16.88 29.47
N ARG A 124 12.97 -16.96 28.46
CA ARG A 124 13.84 -18.14 28.26
C ARG A 124 15.31 -17.91 28.42
N ASP A 125 15.76 -16.67 28.39
CA ASP A 125 17.19 -16.35 28.51
C ASP A 125 17.42 -15.14 29.42
N PRO A 126 17.34 -15.34 30.74
CA PRO A 126 17.56 -14.27 31.71
C PRO A 126 19.00 -13.74 31.72
N VAL A 127 19.92 -14.41 31.04
CA VAL A 127 21.36 -14.02 30.95
C VAL A 127 21.63 -13.15 29.71
N SER A 128 20.67 -13.04 28.80
CA SER A 128 20.82 -12.21 27.59
C SER A 128 21.11 -10.75 27.95
N ARG A 129 22.24 -10.24 27.47
CA ARG A 129 22.68 -8.86 27.73
C ARG A 129 22.55 -7.94 26.55
N ARG A 130 22.60 -8.49 25.33
CA ARG A 130 22.57 -7.71 24.08
C ARG A 130 21.80 -8.41 22.99
N VAL A 131 20.92 -7.65 22.37
CA VAL A 131 20.09 -8.11 21.24
C VAL A 131 20.29 -7.16 20.06
N ALA A 132 20.59 -7.72 18.89
CA ALA A 132 20.54 -6.98 17.64
C ALA A 132 19.17 -7.20 16.99
N VAL A 133 18.56 -6.14 16.45
CA VAL A 133 17.28 -6.23 15.72
C VAL A 133 17.48 -5.62 14.35
N THR A 134 17.22 -6.39 13.30
CA THR A 134 17.18 -5.81 11.94
C THR A 134 15.95 -4.93 11.79
N ALA A 135 16.05 -3.86 11.03
CA ALA A 135 14.96 -2.92 10.86
C ALA A 135 14.86 -2.43 9.41
N ASP A 136 13.76 -2.69 8.76
CA ASP A 136 13.48 -2.14 7.44
C ASP A 136 12.93 -0.72 7.53
N ASP A 137 12.17 -0.44 8.57
CA ASP A 137 11.62 0.89 8.91
C ASP A 137 11.76 1.15 10.42
N ALA A 138 11.01 2.10 10.95
CA ALA A 138 10.98 2.36 12.39
C ALA A 138 10.43 1.14 13.13
N LEU A 139 11.17 0.67 14.13
CA LEU A 139 10.70 -0.42 15.00
C LEU A 139 9.73 0.12 16.06
N PRO A 140 8.74 -0.70 16.49
CA PRO A 140 7.83 -0.34 17.55
C PRO A 140 8.60 0.02 18.84
N ALA A 141 8.33 1.20 19.39
CA ALA A 141 9.06 1.69 20.57
C ALA A 141 8.79 0.85 21.84
N ARG A 142 7.56 0.32 21.96
CA ARG A 142 7.12 -0.41 23.16
C ARG A 142 7.87 -1.73 23.40
N PRO A 143 8.02 -2.64 22.42
CA PRO A 143 8.84 -3.85 22.60
C PRO A 143 10.31 -3.53 22.91
N LEU A 144 10.91 -2.56 22.22
CA LEU A 144 12.29 -2.15 22.47
C LEU A 144 12.46 -1.52 23.86
N GLY A 145 11.45 -0.77 24.33
CA GLY A 145 11.42 -0.22 25.68
C GLY A 145 11.42 -1.30 26.76
N ARG A 146 10.67 -2.40 26.55
CA ARG A 146 10.68 -3.56 27.45
C ARG A 146 12.07 -4.21 27.56
N LEU A 147 12.80 -4.39 26.46
CA LEU A 147 14.17 -4.91 26.54
C LEU A 147 15.08 -3.99 27.35
N ARG A 148 14.99 -2.68 27.12
CA ARG A 148 15.82 -1.69 27.82
C ARG A 148 15.49 -1.61 29.32
N SER A 149 14.21 -1.73 29.70
CA SER A 149 13.81 -1.75 31.12
C SER A 149 14.36 -2.97 31.87
N HIS A 150 14.63 -4.09 31.17
CA HIS A 150 15.31 -5.27 31.69
C HIS A 150 16.86 -5.19 31.53
N ARG A 151 17.40 -3.99 31.28
CA ARG A 151 18.85 -3.74 31.11
C ARG A 151 19.50 -4.50 29.95
N ILE A 152 18.70 -4.91 28.97
CA ILE A 152 19.22 -5.54 27.74
C ILE A 152 19.63 -4.44 26.78
N GLY A 153 20.88 -4.49 26.34
CA GLY A 153 21.40 -3.59 25.30
C GLY A 153 20.77 -3.90 23.94
N VAL A 154 20.13 -2.93 23.32
CA VAL A 154 19.51 -3.10 22.00
C VAL A 154 20.33 -2.40 20.93
N MET A 155 20.74 -3.17 19.93
CA MET A 155 21.42 -2.66 18.74
C MET A 155 20.48 -2.79 17.54
N VAL A 156 20.15 -1.69 16.88
CA VAL A 156 19.35 -1.71 15.66
C VAL A 156 20.27 -1.71 14.45
N VAL A 157 20.07 -2.68 13.56
CA VAL A 157 20.73 -2.75 12.25
C VAL A 157 19.72 -2.35 11.19
N PRO A 158 19.82 -1.12 10.63
CA PRO A 158 18.89 -0.69 9.59
C PRO A 158 19.20 -1.44 8.30
N THR A 159 18.32 -2.35 7.90
CA THR A 159 18.49 -3.20 6.71
C THR A 159 17.85 -2.58 5.47
N ARG A 160 16.99 -1.59 5.68
CA ARG A 160 16.45 -0.74 4.63
C ARG A 160 16.37 0.70 5.14
N ARG A 161 16.63 1.63 4.28
CA ARG A 161 16.42 3.04 4.55
C ARG A 161 15.82 3.72 3.34
N SER A 162 14.61 4.25 3.53
CA SER A 162 13.98 5.13 2.55
C SER A 162 14.66 6.50 2.65
N ALA A 163 15.40 6.87 1.61
CA ALA A 163 16.30 8.01 1.72
C ALA A 163 15.62 9.37 1.53
N ARG A 164 14.62 9.48 0.71
CA ARG A 164 13.85 10.72 0.46
C ARG A 164 12.61 10.39 -0.37
N PRO A 165 11.54 11.18 -0.27
CA PRO A 165 10.47 11.13 -1.24
C PRO A 165 11.03 11.30 -2.65
N VAL A 166 10.57 10.50 -3.59
CA VAL A 166 10.91 10.65 -5.01
C VAL A 166 10.23 11.92 -5.50
N GLY A 167 10.86 13.05 -5.40
CA GLY A 167 10.41 14.36 -5.89
C GLY A 167 8.91 14.67 -5.80
N LEU A 168 8.55 15.92 -5.59
CA LEU A 168 7.15 16.38 -5.54
C LEU A 168 6.33 15.98 -6.78
N ALA A 169 6.97 15.80 -7.93
CA ALA A 169 6.29 15.42 -9.17
C ALA A 169 5.61 14.04 -9.10
N ALA A 170 6.27 13.04 -8.51
CA ALA A 170 5.70 11.69 -8.35
C ALA A 170 4.53 11.68 -7.35
N LEU A 171 4.68 12.37 -6.21
CA LEU A 171 3.62 12.54 -5.22
C LEU A 171 2.40 13.25 -5.82
N ASN A 172 2.63 14.36 -6.53
CA ASN A 172 1.57 15.11 -7.21
C ASN A 172 0.88 14.28 -8.31
N ARG A 173 1.64 13.47 -9.05
CA ARG A 173 1.09 12.57 -10.05
C ARG A 173 0.17 11.53 -9.40
N LEU A 174 0.63 10.85 -8.34
CA LEU A 174 -0.17 9.87 -7.63
C LEU A 174 -1.42 10.52 -7.01
N ALA A 175 -1.26 11.68 -6.34
CA ALA A 175 -2.37 12.44 -5.77
C ALA A 175 -3.44 12.76 -6.82
N ARG A 176 -3.02 13.21 -8.00
CA ARG A 176 -3.94 13.47 -9.12
C ARG A 176 -4.65 12.20 -9.56
N MET A 177 -3.91 11.10 -9.77
CA MET A 177 -4.50 9.82 -10.19
C MET A 177 -5.54 9.30 -9.20
N ILE A 178 -5.29 9.46 -7.89
CA ILE A 178 -6.24 9.10 -6.84
C ILE A 178 -7.47 10.03 -6.86
N ILE A 179 -7.26 11.34 -6.85
CA ILE A 179 -8.34 12.34 -6.81
C ILE A 179 -9.23 12.22 -8.06
N GLN A 180 -8.64 11.96 -9.22
CA GLN A 180 -9.37 11.77 -10.49
C GLN A 180 -9.88 10.34 -10.69
N ARG A 181 -9.61 9.41 -9.73
CA ARG A 181 -9.98 7.99 -9.80
C ARG A 181 -9.42 7.27 -11.05
N GLU A 182 -8.30 7.73 -11.57
CA GLU A 182 -7.57 7.05 -12.66
C GLU A 182 -7.02 5.68 -12.20
N VAL A 183 -6.91 5.45 -10.89
CA VAL A 183 -6.56 4.18 -10.27
C VAL A 183 -7.67 3.70 -9.33
N GLN A 184 -7.91 2.39 -9.29
CA GLN A 184 -8.90 1.77 -8.42
C GLN A 184 -8.32 1.37 -7.06
N ALA A 185 -6.99 1.26 -6.97
CA ALA A 185 -6.31 0.98 -5.73
C ALA A 185 -4.90 1.56 -5.71
N VAL A 186 -4.39 1.77 -4.50
CA VAL A 186 -3.00 2.15 -4.23
C VAL A 186 -2.44 1.28 -3.12
N THR A 187 -1.20 0.81 -3.28
CA THR A 187 -0.49 0.04 -2.26
C THR A 187 0.66 0.84 -1.68
N PHE A 188 0.90 0.70 -0.38
CA PHE A 188 1.99 1.37 0.30
C PHE A 188 2.92 0.35 0.95
N ALA A 189 4.23 0.58 0.80
CA ALA A 189 5.29 -0.27 1.35
C ALA A 189 5.91 0.29 2.64
N SER A 190 5.44 1.40 3.17
CA SER A 190 5.89 2.00 4.43
C SER A 190 5.01 3.17 4.84
N ALA A 191 5.03 3.55 6.12
CA ALA A 191 4.26 4.68 6.65
C ALA A 191 4.71 6.06 6.13
N ALA A 192 5.94 6.17 5.65
CA ALA A 192 6.45 7.43 5.13
C ALA A 192 5.78 7.86 3.82
N GLY A 193 5.39 6.91 2.96
CA GLY A 193 4.69 7.18 1.70
C GLY A 193 3.32 7.84 1.89
N PRO A 194 2.42 7.25 2.70
CA PRO A 194 1.13 7.85 3.06
C PRO A 194 1.25 9.26 3.62
N ARG A 195 2.14 9.45 4.58
CA ARG A 195 2.36 10.76 5.22
C ARG A 195 2.80 11.82 4.20
N ALA A 196 3.80 11.50 3.38
CA ALA A 196 4.29 12.42 2.34
C ALA A 196 3.19 12.78 1.31
N LEU A 197 2.35 11.80 0.92
CA LEU A 197 1.24 12.01 -0.01
C LEU A 197 0.18 12.95 0.57
N VAL A 198 -0.24 12.71 1.82
CA VAL A 198 -1.22 13.56 2.51
C VAL A 198 -0.66 14.96 2.75
N ASP A 199 0.59 15.09 3.18
CA ASP A 199 1.24 16.38 3.42
C ASP A 199 1.29 17.25 2.15
N VAL A 200 1.70 16.66 1.03
CA VAL A 200 1.77 17.39 -0.26
C VAL A 200 0.38 17.85 -0.71
N THR A 201 -0.62 16.99 -0.58
CA THR A 201 -1.99 17.34 -0.98
C THR A 201 -2.65 18.34 -0.05
N THR A 202 -2.35 18.28 1.25
CA THR A 202 -2.85 19.25 2.23
C THR A 202 -2.27 20.64 1.97
N ARG A 203 -0.97 20.75 1.69
CA ARG A 203 -0.33 22.01 1.30
C ARG A 203 -0.89 22.59 0.00
N ALA A 204 -1.40 21.73 -0.88
CA ALA A 204 -2.08 22.14 -2.12
C ALA A 204 -3.60 22.37 -1.95
N ASN A 205 -4.13 22.42 -0.72
CA ASN A 205 -5.56 22.53 -0.38
C ASN A 205 -6.42 21.43 -1.02
N ARG A 206 -5.86 20.23 -1.22
CA ARG A 206 -6.53 19.06 -1.82
C ARG A 206 -6.59 17.84 -0.90
N GLY A 207 -6.18 17.98 0.37
CA GLY A 207 -6.13 16.88 1.34
C GLY A 207 -7.49 16.19 1.51
N ASN A 208 -8.56 16.97 1.67
CA ASN A 208 -9.92 16.42 1.81
C ASN A 208 -10.39 15.68 0.55
N LEU A 209 -10.04 16.16 -0.65
CA LEU A 209 -10.35 15.46 -1.90
C LEU A 209 -9.63 14.14 -2.02
N LEU A 210 -8.36 14.08 -1.58
CA LEU A 210 -7.59 12.85 -1.54
C LEU A 210 -8.19 11.85 -0.56
N LEU A 211 -8.44 12.26 0.68
CA LEU A 211 -8.98 11.37 1.72
C LEU A 211 -10.38 10.88 1.35
N SER A 212 -11.24 11.74 0.83
CA SER A 212 -12.55 11.33 0.31
C SER A 212 -12.42 10.30 -0.81
N ALA A 213 -11.49 10.47 -1.74
CA ALA A 213 -11.27 9.51 -2.81
C ALA A 213 -10.81 8.15 -2.30
N LEU A 214 -9.93 8.13 -1.29
CA LEU A 214 -9.42 6.90 -0.67
C LEU A 214 -10.48 6.22 0.20
N ALA A 215 -11.34 6.99 0.85
CA ALA A 215 -12.42 6.43 1.68
C ALA A 215 -13.52 5.74 0.84
N THR A 216 -13.84 6.29 -0.35
CA THR A 216 -15.02 5.86 -1.12
C THR A 216 -14.65 5.00 -2.34
N ASP A 217 -13.72 5.44 -3.16
CA ASP A 217 -13.52 4.90 -4.52
C ASP A 217 -12.21 4.14 -4.71
N VAL A 218 -11.12 4.63 -4.13
CA VAL A 218 -9.77 4.08 -4.35
C VAL A 218 -9.35 3.25 -3.14
N ALA A 219 -9.22 1.94 -3.31
CA ALA A 219 -8.81 1.05 -2.24
C ALA A 219 -7.37 1.33 -1.80
N VAL A 220 -7.16 1.34 -0.49
CA VAL A 220 -5.81 1.40 0.10
C VAL A 220 -5.41 0.01 0.54
N ALA A 221 -4.18 -0.40 0.22
CA ALA A 221 -3.63 -1.67 0.66
C ALA A 221 -2.20 -1.50 1.19
N THR A 222 -1.87 -2.24 2.25
CA THR A 222 -0.53 -2.22 2.86
C THR A 222 -0.24 -3.50 3.64
N THR A 223 1.04 -3.83 3.76
CA THR A 223 1.55 -4.85 4.68
C THR A 223 2.08 -4.25 5.99
N HIS A 224 2.08 -2.93 6.13
CA HIS A 224 2.66 -2.22 7.27
C HIS A 224 1.57 -1.70 8.21
N GLU A 225 1.63 -2.09 9.47
CA GLU A 225 0.71 -1.68 10.53
C GLU A 225 0.61 -0.16 10.67
N GLU A 226 1.74 0.54 10.77
CA GLU A 226 1.75 2.01 10.87
C GLU A 226 1.07 2.70 9.67
N SER A 227 1.14 2.11 8.47
CA SER A 227 0.43 2.64 7.30
C SER A 227 -1.06 2.40 7.41
N ALA A 228 -1.46 1.23 7.92
CA ALA A 228 -2.86 0.91 8.15
C ALA A 228 -3.46 1.84 9.21
N GLU A 229 -2.81 1.99 10.36
CA GLU A 229 -3.22 2.90 11.44
C GLU A 229 -3.32 4.36 10.96
N PHE A 230 -2.35 4.80 10.15
CA PHE A 230 -2.35 6.15 9.59
C PHE A 230 -3.62 6.46 8.78
N PHE A 231 -4.10 5.52 7.99
CA PHE A 231 -5.31 5.68 7.20
C PHE A 231 -6.58 5.42 8.01
N LEU A 232 -6.61 4.40 8.86
CA LEU A 232 -7.76 4.08 9.72
C LEU A 232 -8.09 5.23 10.66
N SER A 233 -7.09 5.91 11.23
CA SER A 233 -7.29 7.11 12.06
C SER A 233 -7.89 8.31 11.28
N ARG A 234 -7.99 8.21 9.95
CA ARG A 234 -8.59 9.19 9.04
C ARG A 234 -9.85 8.67 8.35
N GLU A 235 -10.45 7.63 8.91
CA GLU A 235 -11.67 6.99 8.40
C GLU A 235 -11.53 6.44 6.97
N VAL A 236 -10.30 6.11 6.55
CA VAL A 236 -10.02 5.48 5.25
C VAL A 236 -9.88 3.96 5.45
N PRO A 237 -10.75 3.15 4.83
CA PRO A 237 -10.67 1.69 4.90
C PRO A 237 -9.38 1.15 4.26
N VAL A 238 -8.75 0.16 4.88
CA VAL A 238 -7.47 -0.41 4.43
C VAL A 238 -7.57 -1.92 4.28
N ALA A 239 -7.17 -2.43 3.13
CA ALA A 239 -6.85 -3.84 2.94
C ALA A 239 -5.45 -4.11 3.54
N TRP A 240 -5.41 -4.61 4.78
CA TRP A 240 -4.17 -4.84 5.51
C TRP A 240 -3.88 -6.33 5.64
N ALA A 241 -2.68 -6.74 5.20
CA ALA A 241 -2.13 -8.07 5.43
C ALA A 241 -1.19 -8.02 6.66
N ALA A 242 -1.72 -8.43 7.81
CA ALA A 242 -1.02 -8.35 9.10
C ALA A 242 0.22 -9.27 9.18
N ASP A 243 0.22 -10.37 8.42
CA ASP A 243 1.34 -11.32 8.31
C ASP A 243 2.46 -10.82 7.39
N GLY A 244 2.29 -9.64 6.76
CA GLY A 244 3.24 -9.09 5.80
C GLY A 244 3.29 -9.84 4.46
N SER A 245 2.40 -10.84 4.24
CA SER A 245 2.39 -11.69 3.06
C SER A 245 1.93 -10.92 1.82
N PRO A 246 2.71 -10.96 0.71
CA PRO A 246 2.29 -10.41 -0.58
C PRO A 246 1.04 -11.10 -1.15
N ASP A 247 0.91 -12.41 -0.95
CA ASP A 247 -0.23 -13.20 -1.43
C ASP A 247 -1.52 -12.80 -0.71
N GLU A 248 -1.48 -12.68 0.61
CA GLU A 248 -2.61 -12.22 1.42
C GLU A 248 -3.01 -10.79 1.06
N LEU A 249 -2.04 -9.89 0.86
CA LEU A 249 -2.33 -8.53 0.43
C LEU A 249 -3.00 -8.48 -0.93
N ALA A 250 -2.49 -9.25 -1.90
CA ALA A 250 -3.06 -9.33 -3.24
C ALA A 250 -4.49 -9.88 -3.19
N ARG A 251 -4.73 -10.96 -2.44
CA ARG A 251 -6.04 -11.58 -2.24
C ARG A 251 -7.05 -10.60 -1.65
N ARG A 252 -6.70 -9.95 -0.51
CA ARG A 252 -7.58 -8.94 0.13
C ARG A 252 -7.87 -7.76 -0.78
N LEU A 253 -6.87 -7.29 -1.52
CA LEU A 253 -7.09 -6.19 -2.45
C LEU A 253 -8.02 -6.58 -3.59
N VAL A 254 -7.88 -7.80 -4.15
CA VAL A 254 -8.80 -8.32 -5.17
C VAL A 254 -10.22 -8.41 -4.62
N GLU A 255 -10.43 -8.92 -3.40
CA GLU A 255 -11.73 -8.99 -2.75
C GLU A 255 -12.39 -7.60 -2.62
N VAL A 256 -11.64 -6.61 -2.14
CA VAL A 256 -12.11 -5.22 -2.03
C VAL A 256 -12.47 -4.65 -3.41
N LEU A 257 -11.64 -4.91 -4.43
CA LEU A 257 -11.92 -4.43 -5.78
C LEU A 257 -13.15 -5.10 -6.40
N VAL A 258 -13.36 -6.39 -6.13
CA VAL A 258 -14.55 -7.12 -6.58
C VAL A 258 -15.81 -6.62 -5.86
N SER A 259 -15.74 -6.41 -4.54
CA SER A 259 -16.89 -5.91 -3.75
C SER A 259 -17.33 -4.49 -4.15
N ARG A 260 -16.42 -3.70 -4.73
CA ARG A 260 -16.71 -2.35 -5.24
C ARG A 260 -17.25 -2.33 -6.67
N ARG A 261 -17.49 -3.48 -7.29
CA ARG A 261 -18.14 -3.55 -8.60
C ARG A 261 -19.61 -3.23 -8.46
N ARG A 262 -20.10 -2.31 -9.29
CA ARG A 262 -21.52 -1.99 -9.38
C ARG A 262 -22.09 -2.74 -10.57
N GLN A 263 -23.07 -3.59 -10.32
CA GLN A 263 -23.68 -4.41 -11.37
C GLN A 263 -25.18 -4.15 -11.43
N PHE A 264 -25.71 -4.04 -12.63
CA PHE A 264 -27.15 -3.90 -12.90
C PHE A 264 -27.47 -4.41 -14.31
N GLN A 265 -28.75 -4.57 -14.59
CA GLN A 265 -29.26 -4.92 -15.92
C GLN A 265 -30.09 -3.80 -16.49
N ALA A 266 -30.04 -3.64 -17.81
CA ALA A 266 -30.84 -2.69 -18.53
C ALA A 266 -31.07 -3.16 -19.97
N ARG A 267 -32.32 -3.25 -20.39
CA ARG A 267 -32.74 -3.72 -21.73
C ARG A 267 -32.08 -5.03 -22.15
N GLY A 268 -32.00 -5.99 -21.22
CA GLY A 268 -31.41 -7.29 -21.46
C GLY A 268 -29.86 -7.32 -21.51
N HIS A 269 -29.18 -6.21 -21.29
CA HIS A 269 -27.72 -6.13 -21.17
C HIS A 269 -27.29 -6.14 -19.72
N ARG A 270 -26.19 -6.85 -19.42
CA ARG A 270 -25.54 -6.82 -18.10
C ARG A 270 -24.43 -5.78 -18.11
N PHE A 271 -24.52 -4.82 -17.21
CA PHE A 271 -23.55 -3.77 -17.00
C PHE A 271 -22.75 -4.01 -15.72
N THR A 272 -21.44 -3.83 -15.79
CA THR A 272 -20.56 -3.80 -14.61
C THR A 272 -19.72 -2.55 -14.67
N VAL A 273 -19.85 -1.67 -13.68
CA VAL A 273 -19.07 -0.43 -13.56
C VAL A 273 -17.95 -0.66 -12.56
N GLN A 274 -16.71 -0.45 -13.00
CA GLN A 274 -15.52 -0.58 -12.16
C GLN A 274 -14.45 0.42 -12.58
N GLY A 275 -14.13 1.36 -11.69
CA GLY A 275 -13.12 2.38 -11.95
C GLY A 275 -13.50 3.27 -13.13
N ASP A 276 -12.68 3.23 -14.18
CA ASP A 276 -12.87 3.96 -15.44
C ASP A 276 -13.48 3.10 -16.57
N ALA A 277 -13.96 1.90 -16.23
CA ALA A 277 -14.48 0.96 -17.21
C ALA A 277 -15.95 0.63 -16.96
N VAL A 278 -16.71 0.48 -18.05
CA VAL A 278 -18.02 -0.15 -18.09
C VAL A 278 -17.91 -1.41 -18.95
N LEU A 279 -18.19 -2.56 -18.34
CA LEU A 279 -18.28 -3.81 -19.07
C LEU A 279 -19.74 -4.03 -19.46
N VAL A 280 -19.99 -4.31 -20.72
CA VAL A 280 -21.31 -4.64 -21.24
C VAL A 280 -21.23 -6.01 -21.89
N ASN A 281 -21.88 -7.02 -21.30
CA ASN A 281 -21.82 -8.41 -21.75
C ASN A 281 -20.38 -8.93 -21.99
N GLY A 282 -19.41 -8.46 -21.19
CA GLY A 282 -17.98 -8.84 -21.30
C GLY A 282 -17.13 -7.92 -22.17
N THR A 283 -17.73 -7.03 -22.98
CA THR A 283 -16.99 -6.01 -23.75
C THR A 283 -16.69 -4.80 -22.88
N THR A 284 -15.45 -4.31 -22.88
CA THR A 284 -15.01 -3.19 -22.05
C THR A 284 -15.07 -1.87 -22.80
N ILE A 285 -15.79 -0.90 -22.25
CA ILE A 285 -15.80 0.50 -22.67
C ILE A 285 -14.98 1.31 -21.66
N ARG A 286 -13.95 2.02 -22.12
CA ARG A 286 -13.15 2.91 -21.29
C ARG A 286 -13.73 4.31 -21.31
N LEU A 287 -13.87 4.89 -20.12
CA LEU A 287 -14.39 6.24 -19.93
C LEU A 287 -13.28 7.19 -19.48
N GLY A 288 -13.34 8.43 -19.94
CA GLY A 288 -12.51 9.50 -19.41
C GLY A 288 -12.79 9.76 -17.91
N PRO A 289 -11.90 10.47 -17.20
CA PRO A 289 -11.98 10.59 -15.74
C PRO A 289 -13.32 11.16 -15.23
N ARG A 290 -13.89 12.16 -15.88
CA ARG A 290 -15.18 12.76 -15.50
C ARG A 290 -16.38 11.90 -15.86
N PRO A 291 -16.50 11.40 -17.10
CA PRO A 291 -17.52 10.41 -17.44
C PRO A 291 -17.51 9.20 -16.52
N ALA A 292 -16.34 8.65 -16.20
CA ALA A 292 -16.21 7.53 -15.27
C ALA A 292 -16.71 7.88 -13.86
N MET A 293 -16.40 9.08 -13.36
CA MET A 293 -16.88 9.54 -12.06
C MET A 293 -18.40 9.67 -12.05
N LEU A 294 -18.97 10.29 -13.07
CA LEU A 294 -20.42 10.42 -13.22
C LEU A 294 -21.08 9.03 -13.33
N MET A 295 -20.52 8.13 -14.13
CA MET A 295 -21.05 6.78 -14.29
C MET A 295 -21.07 6.01 -12.95
N ARG A 296 -20.01 6.10 -12.15
CA ARG A 296 -19.98 5.49 -10.82
C ARG A 296 -21.03 6.10 -9.89
N THR A 297 -21.14 7.44 -9.86
CA THR A 297 -22.14 8.13 -9.04
C THR A 297 -23.56 7.71 -9.40
N LEU A 298 -23.86 7.60 -10.68
CA LEU A 298 -25.17 7.10 -11.13
C LEU A 298 -25.36 5.61 -10.79
N ALA A 299 -24.32 4.81 -10.89
CA ALA A 299 -24.36 3.38 -10.60
C ALA A 299 -24.40 3.05 -9.10
N ASP A 300 -24.10 4.00 -8.22
CA ASP A 300 -24.35 3.88 -6.77
C ASP A 300 -25.85 3.95 -6.44
N TYR A 301 -26.65 4.55 -7.34
CA TYR A 301 -28.10 4.73 -7.19
C TYR A 301 -28.82 4.32 -8.47
N PRO A 302 -28.75 3.04 -8.88
CA PRO A 302 -29.34 2.58 -10.13
C PRO A 302 -30.86 2.78 -10.10
N GLY A 303 -31.40 3.37 -11.17
CA GLY A 303 -32.84 3.68 -11.30
C GLY A 303 -33.30 4.95 -10.59
N TYR A 304 -32.53 5.51 -9.65
CA TYR A 304 -32.91 6.76 -8.97
C TYR A 304 -32.42 7.99 -9.72
N THR A 305 -33.26 9.03 -9.73
CA THR A 305 -32.91 10.31 -10.34
C THR A 305 -32.02 11.14 -9.41
N LEU A 306 -30.81 11.42 -9.86
CA LEU A 306 -29.88 12.31 -9.17
C LEU A 306 -30.05 13.74 -9.69
N SER A 307 -30.28 14.69 -8.78
CA SER A 307 -30.40 16.10 -9.13
C SER A 307 -29.09 16.67 -9.68
N ARG A 308 -29.21 17.78 -10.43
CA ARG A 308 -28.02 18.49 -10.96
C ARG A 308 -27.03 18.87 -9.84
N SER A 309 -27.53 19.33 -8.70
CA SER A 309 -26.72 19.74 -7.55
C SER A 309 -25.94 18.56 -6.95
N ILE A 310 -26.55 17.37 -6.91
CA ILE A 310 -25.85 16.14 -6.46
C ILE A 310 -24.73 15.79 -7.45
N ILE A 311 -25.02 15.81 -8.76
CA ILE A 311 -24.00 15.50 -9.79
C ILE A 311 -22.83 16.49 -9.71
N GLU A 312 -23.07 17.79 -9.59
CA GLU A 312 -22.05 18.82 -9.48
C GLU A 312 -21.18 18.66 -8.22
N ARG A 313 -21.77 18.19 -7.13
CA ARG A 313 -21.05 17.92 -5.88
C ARG A 313 -20.04 16.77 -6.03
N PHE A 314 -20.39 15.73 -6.77
CA PHE A 314 -19.55 14.52 -6.93
C PHE A 314 -18.65 14.57 -8.18
N VAL A 315 -19.02 15.37 -9.19
CA VAL A 315 -18.26 15.56 -10.43
C VAL A 315 -17.74 17.00 -10.48
N PRO A 316 -16.58 17.31 -9.86
CA PRO A 316 -16.08 18.67 -9.79
C PRO A 316 -15.86 19.28 -11.19
N VAL A 317 -16.51 20.41 -11.44
CA VAL A 317 -16.32 21.20 -12.65
C VAL A 317 -15.32 22.31 -12.35
N PRO A 318 -14.33 22.60 -13.21
CA PRO A 318 -13.48 23.76 -13.02
C PRO A 318 -14.34 25.03 -13.03
N HIS A 319 -14.20 25.88 -12.05
CA HIS A 319 -14.82 27.19 -11.97
C HIS A 319 -14.29 28.13 -13.07
N ARG A 320 -14.68 27.91 -14.29
CA ARG A 320 -14.61 28.90 -15.36
C ARG A 320 -16.02 29.07 -15.92
N GLY A 321 -16.75 29.96 -15.28
CA GLY A 321 -17.85 30.70 -15.80
C GLY A 321 -18.83 29.99 -16.75
N GLY A 322 -19.67 29.06 -16.26
CA GLY A 322 -20.75 28.58 -17.11
C GLY A 322 -21.74 27.65 -16.37
N ARG A 323 -23.00 27.92 -16.54
CA ARG A 323 -24.18 27.18 -16.05
C ARG A 323 -24.27 25.71 -16.50
N PHE A 324 -23.27 25.15 -17.18
CA PHE A 324 -23.37 23.90 -17.99
C PHE A 324 -22.48 22.75 -17.59
N GLY A 325 -21.85 22.77 -16.40
CA GLY A 325 -20.85 21.74 -16.05
C GLY A 325 -21.36 20.30 -15.96
N GLY A 326 -22.52 20.11 -15.35
CA GLY A 326 -23.15 18.79 -15.20
C GLY A 326 -23.70 18.24 -16.53
N GLU A 327 -24.29 19.10 -17.34
CA GLU A 327 -24.85 18.72 -18.65
C GLU A 327 -23.76 18.29 -19.63
N GLN A 328 -22.63 19.00 -19.62
CA GLN A 328 -21.45 18.62 -20.44
C GLN A 328 -20.87 17.28 -20.02
N ALA A 329 -20.86 16.98 -18.72
CA ALA A 329 -20.38 15.68 -18.21
C ALA A 329 -21.30 14.54 -18.68
N VAL A 330 -22.61 14.74 -18.63
CA VAL A 330 -23.61 13.78 -19.12
C VAL A 330 -23.48 13.58 -20.62
N TRP A 331 -23.38 14.67 -21.37
CA TRP A 331 -23.19 14.57 -22.83
C TRP A 331 -21.95 13.76 -23.19
N ARG A 332 -20.82 14.01 -22.54
CA ARG A 332 -19.58 13.26 -22.75
C ARG A 332 -19.73 11.80 -22.34
N LEU A 333 -20.37 11.52 -21.21
CA LEU A 333 -20.61 10.15 -20.78
C LEU A 333 -21.43 9.38 -21.84
N ARG A 334 -22.49 9.97 -22.36
CA ARG A 334 -23.31 9.36 -23.44
C ARG A 334 -22.49 9.12 -24.70
N ALA A 335 -21.65 10.08 -25.09
CA ALA A 335 -20.80 9.97 -26.26
C ALA A 335 -19.75 8.85 -26.10
N GLU A 336 -19.13 8.71 -24.93
CA GLU A 336 -18.14 7.68 -24.64
C GLU A 336 -18.77 6.29 -24.49
N LEU A 337 -20.02 6.19 -24.01
CA LEU A 337 -20.78 4.93 -23.98
C LEU A 337 -21.20 4.45 -25.38
N GLY A 338 -21.15 5.31 -26.39
CA GLY A 338 -21.50 4.96 -27.79
C GLY A 338 -22.94 4.46 -27.88
N ASP A 339 -23.12 3.24 -28.41
CA ASP A 339 -24.44 2.61 -28.62
C ASP A 339 -25.23 2.44 -27.29
N TYR A 340 -24.54 2.51 -26.15
CA TYR A 340 -25.15 2.42 -24.83
C TYR A 340 -25.40 3.78 -24.17
N GLY A 341 -25.26 4.90 -24.91
CA GLY A 341 -25.54 6.25 -24.41
C GLY A 341 -26.96 6.47 -23.88
N TRP A 342 -27.92 5.68 -24.35
CA TRP A 342 -29.29 5.63 -23.86
C TRP A 342 -29.43 5.22 -22.39
N LEU A 343 -28.42 4.53 -21.85
CA LEU A 343 -28.39 4.10 -20.46
C LEU A 343 -28.56 5.26 -19.47
N VAL A 344 -28.12 6.46 -19.82
CA VAL A 344 -28.29 7.66 -19.00
C VAL A 344 -29.49 8.46 -19.48
N ALA A 345 -30.58 8.38 -18.74
CA ALA A 345 -31.82 9.14 -19.04
C ALA A 345 -31.74 10.56 -18.46
N THR A 346 -32.45 11.51 -19.12
CA THR A 346 -32.71 12.85 -18.58
C THR A 346 -34.13 12.89 -18.05
N GLU A 347 -34.29 13.22 -16.78
CA GLU A 347 -35.58 13.51 -16.16
C GLU A 347 -35.78 15.04 -16.14
N ILE A 348 -36.65 15.53 -17.00
CA ILE A 348 -36.86 16.97 -17.21
C ILE A 348 -37.17 17.66 -15.89
N GLY A 349 -36.40 18.71 -15.57
CA GLY A 349 -36.55 19.47 -14.32
C GLY A 349 -36.03 18.79 -13.06
N GLN A 350 -35.69 17.50 -13.09
CA GLN A 350 -35.29 16.74 -11.91
C GLN A 350 -33.81 16.36 -11.94
N GLY A 351 -33.24 15.89 -13.07
CA GLY A 351 -31.85 15.47 -13.16
C GLY A 351 -31.61 14.34 -14.14
N TYR A 352 -30.81 13.38 -13.71
CA TYR A 352 -30.36 12.24 -14.53
C TYR A 352 -30.43 10.93 -13.75
N ARG A 353 -30.74 9.82 -14.43
CA ARG A 353 -30.73 8.49 -13.85
C ARG A 353 -30.17 7.44 -14.81
N LEU A 354 -29.75 6.28 -14.27
CA LEU A 354 -29.55 5.10 -15.09
C LEU A 354 -30.90 4.41 -15.36
N ILE A 355 -31.07 3.98 -16.59
CA ILE A 355 -32.14 3.05 -16.95
C ILE A 355 -31.74 1.68 -16.44
N VAL A 356 -32.58 1.04 -15.65
CA VAL A 356 -32.42 -0.32 -15.14
C VAL A 356 -33.73 -1.10 -15.35
N ASP A 357 -33.60 -2.43 -15.52
CA ASP A 357 -34.77 -3.33 -15.67
C ASP A 357 -35.46 -3.52 -14.34
#